data_2e4e7872a16f48693c32c8cf95914d92
#
_entry.id   2e4e7872a16f48693c32c8cf95914d92
#
_cell.length_a   1.000
_cell.length_b   1.000
_cell.length_c   1.000
_cell.angle_alpha   90.00
_cell.angle_beta   90.00
_cell.angle_gamma   90.00
#
_symmetry.space_group_name_H-M   'P 1'
#
loop_
_entity.id
_entity.type
_entity.pdbx_description
1 polymer ?
#
loop_
_entity_poly.entity_id
_entity_poly.type
_entity_poly.pdbx_seq_one_letter_code
_entity_poly.pdbx_strand_id
1 'polypeptide(L)'
;MSKISTSCGTIAILVTLTAPASISLADGANGHAHRASAETSSTPHASINAGKAGTADSSARTINISMNDNYYELESVSVKAGETIRFVVQNNGDFVHEFNVGTSAMHTSHQSEMMMMVQHGVLRPNSINMEAAEAMQASMGHGMHDEPNSILLEPGQRGEVIWTFPASSDVEIEFACNVPGHYESGMLGHFSIN
;
A
#
# COMPACT_ATOMS: atom_id res chain seq x y z
N MET A 1 -2.84 -7.43 64.39
CA MET A 1 -3.51 -8.61 64.94
C MET A 1 -4.92 -8.63 64.40
N SER A 2 -5.23 -9.42 63.43
CA SER A 2 -6.39 -10.29 63.31
C SER A 2 -6.32 -11.02 61.99
N LYS A 3 -6.16 -12.31 62.07
CA LYS A 3 -6.25 -13.28 60.98
C LYS A 3 -7.71 -13.66 60.82
N ILE A 4 -8.21 -13.68 59.61
CA ILE A 4 -9.40 -14.48 59.28
C ILE A 4 -9.07 -15.32 58.08
N SER A 5 -9.10 -16.62 58.36
CA SER A 5 -9.03 -17.77 57.45
C SER A 5 -10.47 -18.20 57.13
N THR A 6 -10.66 -18.79 55.93
CA THR A 6 -11.72 -19.77 55.63
C THR A 6 -12.18 -19.59 54.20
N SER A 7 -12.42 -20.53 53.34
CA SER A 7 -12.61 -21.98 53.36
C SER A 7 -12.77 -22.43 51.91
N CYS A 8 -12.21 -23.56 51.65
CA CYS A 8 -12.27 -24.31 50.41
C CYS A 8 -13.71 -24.84 50.19
N GLY A 9 -14.26 -24.66 49.01
CA GLY A 9 -15.52 -25.29 48.59
C GLY A 9 -15.38 -25.87 47.19
N THR A 10 -15.06 -27.13 47.14
CA THR A 10 -14.99 -27.95 45.90
C THR A 10 -16.41 -28.39 45.53
N ILE A 11 -16.91 -27.96 44.36
CA ILE A 11 -18.15 -28.52 43.79
C ILE A 11 -17.75 -29.35 42.57
N ALA A 12 -17.95 -30.64 42.70
CA ALA A 12 -17.84 -31.58 41.58
C ALA A 12 -19.16 -31.62 40.80
N ILE A 13 -19.13 -31.27 39.53
CA ILE A 13 -20.27 -31.43 38.62
C ILE A 13 -20.01 -32.63 37.74
N LEU A 14 -20.90 -33.64 37.93
CA LEU A 14 -20.96 -34.85 37.15
C LEU A 14 -21.64 -34.55 35.80
N VAL A 15 -20.91 -34.71 34.68
CA VAL A 15 -21.46 -34.58 33.33
C VAL A 15 -21.75 -35.98 32.78
N THR A 16 -23.04 -36.28 32.61
CA THR A 16 -23.51 -37.51 31.95
C THR A 16 -23.48 -37.37 30.44
N LEU A 17 -22.76 -38.27 29.79
CA LEU A 17 -22.67 -38.42 28.35
C LEU A 17 -23.94 -39.13 27.84
N THR A 18 -24.71 -38.48 26.97
CA THR A 18 -25.76 -39.14 26.17
C THR A 18 -25.39 -39.02 24.68
N ALA A 19 -25.18 -40.14 24.03
CA ALA A 19 -24.98 -40.26 22.60
C ALA A 19 -26.34 -40.26 21.88
N PRO A 20 -26.49 -39.56 20.76
CA PRO A 20 -27.61 -39.78 19.85
C PRO A 20 -27.24 -40.75 18.71
N ALA A 21 -28.19 -41.62 18.43
CA ALA A 21 -28.17 -42.65 17.42
C ALA A 21 -28.14 -42.11 15.99
N SER A 22 -27.37 -42.79 15.16
CA SER A 22 -27.32 -42.60 13.70
C SER A 22 -28.59 -43.13 13.04
N ILE A 23 -29.23 -42.30 12.21
CA ILE A 23 -30.24 -42.76 11.26
C ILE A 23 -29.62 -42.69 9.87
N SER A 24 -29.38 -43.85 9.27
CA SER A 24 -29.08 -43.99 7.85
C SER A 24 -30.41 -43.97 7.08
N LEU A 25 -30.52 -43.07 6.11
CA LEU A 25 -31.49 -43.20 5.03
C LEU A 25 -30.72 -43.20 3.70
N ALA A 26 -30.87 -44.29 3.03
CA ALA A 26 -30.32 -44.58 1.72
C ALA A 26 -31.22 -44.02 0.63
N ASP A 27 -30.57 -43.75 -0.50
CA ASP A 27 -31.04 -43.87 -1.86
C ASP A 27 -31.72 -42.66 -2.54
N GLY A 28 -31.07 -42.24 -3.62
CA GLY A 28 -31.56 -41.28 -4.62
C GLY A 28 -30.43 -40.94 -5.58
N ALA A 29 -30.10 -41.87 -6.49
CA ALA A 29 -29.18 -41.62 -7.59
C ALA A 29 -29.73 -40.51 -8.53
N ASN A 30 -28.96 -39.42 -8.74
CA ASN A 30 -28.84 -38.80 -10.03
C ASN A 30 -27.52 -38.00 -10.08
N GLY A 31 -26.61 -38.53 -10.88
CA GLY A 31 -25.32 -37.95 -11.11
C GLY A 31 -25.37 -36.65 -11.92
N HIS A 32 -24.88 -35.58 -11.34
CA HIS A 32 -24.19 -34.55 -12.05
C HIS A 32 -22.93 -34.21 -11.27
N ALA A 33 -21.85 -34.88 -11.66
CA ALA A 33 -20.51 -34.54 -11.21
C ALA A 33 -20.17 -33.15 -11.76
N HIS A 34 -20.52 -32.12 -11.03
CA HIS A 34 -19.85 -30.86 -11.17
C HIS A 34 -18.50 -30.96 -10.48
N ARG A 35 -17.53 -31.43 -11.25
CA ARG A 35 -16.13 -31.26 -10.95
C ARG A 35 -15.92 -29.73 -10.97
N ALA A 36 -16.00 -29.10 -9.82
CA ALA A 36 -15.53 -27.74 -9.61
C ALA A 36 -14.01 -27.76 -9.80
N SER A 37 -13.57 -27.67 -11.04
CA SER A 37 -12.27 -27.13 -11.34
C SER A 37 -12.33 -25.70 -10.86
N ALA A 38 -11.77 -25.43 -9.70
CA ALA A 38 -11.34 -24.09 -9.35
C ALA A 38 -10.20 -23.75 -10.32
N GLU A 39 -10.58 -23.40 -11.55
CA GLU A 39 -9.72 -22.59 -12.39
C GLU A 39 -9.71 -21.23 -11.71
N THR A 40 -8.67 -21.01 -10.91
CA THR A 40 -8.18 -19.69 -10.64
C THR A 40 -7.86 -19.11 -12.01
N SER A 41 -8.85 -18.42 -12.59
CA SER A 41 -8.65 -17.52 -13.70
C SER A 41 -7.80 -16.36 -13.15
N SER A 42 -6.52 -16.63 -12.96
CA SER A 42 -5.51 -15.59 -13.03
C SER A 42 -5.49 -15.17 -14.50
N THR A 43 -6.36 -14.22 -14.87
CA THR A 43 -6.04 -13.33 -15.96
C THR A 43 -4.62 -12.88 -15.67
N PRO A 44 -3.65 -13.07 -16.58
CA PRO A 44 -2.39 -12.39 -16.42
C PRO A 44 -2.74 -10.90 -16.55
N HIS A 45 -2.90 -10.21 -15.43
CA HIS A 45 -2.64 -8.80 -15.41
C HIS A 45 -1.20 -8.72 -15.92
N ALA A 46 -1.05 -8.28 -17.16
CA ALA A 46 0.25 -7.92 -17.67
C ALA A 46 0.85 -7.06 -16.57
N SER A 47 1.87 -7.56 -15.89
CA SER A 47 2.50 -6.86 -14.79
C SER A 47 2.97 -5.54 -15.39
N ILE A 48 2.29 -4.46 -15.05
CA ILE A 48 2.62 -3.13 -15.53
C ILE A 48 4.01 -2.86 -14.98
N ASN A 49 5.02 -3.00 -15.81
CA ASN A 49 6.41 -2.91 -15.41
C ASN A 49 6.83 -1.44 -15.35
N ALA A 50 6.57 -0.78 -14.21
CA ALA A 50 7.07 0.56 -13.95
C ALA A 50 8.54 0.57 -13.46
N GLY A 51 9.14 -0.60 -13.25
CA GLY A 51 10.48 -0.75 -12.69
C GLY A 51 10.49 -1.51 -11.36
N LYS A 52 11.52 -1.27 -10.56
CA LYS A 52 11.70 -1.92 -9.24
C LYS A 52 12.55 -1.06 -8.31
N ALA A 53 12.50 -1.39 -7.02
CA ALA A 53 13.39 -0.81 -6.01
C ALA A 53 14.86 -0.94 -6.44
N GLY A 54 15.61 0.14 -6.31
CA GLY A 54 17.07 0.18 -6.46
C GLY A 54 17.77 0.21 -5.10
N THR A 55 19.10 0.21 -5.12
CA THR A 55 19.93 0.42 -3.94
C THR A 55 20.87 1.61 -4.17
N ALA A 56 21.34 2.23 -3.09
CA ALA A 56 22.25 3.38 -3.18
C ALA A 56 23.51 3.06 -3.99
N ASP A 57 24.07 1.86 -3.83
CA ASP A 57 25.28 1.41 -4.54
C ASP A 57 25.04 1.17 -6.04
N SER A 58 23.80 0.91 -6.44
CA SER A 58 23.42 0.71 -7.84
C SER A 58 23.02 2.00 -8.55
N SER A 59 22.91 3.12 -7.86
CA SER A 59 22.47 4.39 -8.45
C SER A 59 23.54 4.99 -9.35
N ALA A 60 23.16 5.29 -10.62
CA ALA A 60 24.05 5.90 -11.60
C ALA A 60 24.20 7.41 -11.36
N ARG A 61 23.16 8.05 -10.87
CA ARG A 61 23.14 9.50 -10.58
C ARG A 61 22.04 9.85 -9.59
N THR A 62 22.16 11.07 -9.05
CA THR A 62 21.15 11.65 -8.17
C THR A 62 20.40 12.76 -8.92
N ILE A 63 19.07 12.79 -8.74
CA ILE A 63 18.18 13.86 -9.20
C ILE A 63 17.50 14.46 -7.99
N ASN A 64 17.55 15.79 -7.89
CA ASN A 64 16.82 16.52 -6.85
C ASN A 64 15.42 16.83 -7.37
N ILE A 65 14.41 16.51 -6.57
CA ILE A 65 12.99 16.80 -6.83
C ILE A 65 12.51 17.80 -5.79
N SER A 66 12.04 18.94 -6.24
CA SER A 66 11.35 19.91 -5.39
C SER A 66 9.84 19.77 -5.59
N MET A 67 9.13 19.53 -4.51
CA MET A 67 7.68 19.57 -4.44
C MET A 67 7.24 20.92 -3.85
N ASN A 68 6.31 21.57 -4.51
CA ASN A 68 5.64 22.77 -4.03
C ASN A 68 4.12 22.50 -4.03
N ASP A 69 3.33 23.44 -3.54
CA ASP A 69 1.89 23.24 -3.51
C ASP A 69 1.33 23.10 -4.93
N ASN A 70 0.82 21.89 -5.20
CA ASN A 70 0.21 21.44 -6.45
C ASN A 70 1.13 21.34 -7.69
N TYR A 71 2.47 21.38 -7.54
CA TYR A 71 3.36 21.14 -8.67
C TYR A 71 4.75 20.63 -8.26
N TYR A 72 5.44 19.98 -9.20
CA TYR A 72 6.88 19.70 -9.14
C TYR A 72 7.63 20.75 -9.96
N GLU A 73 8.82 21.18 -9.50
CA GLU A 73 9.66 22.08 -10.30
C GLU A 73 10.12 21.45 -11.62
N LEU A 74 10.31 20.13 -11.64
CA LEU A 74 10.63 19.36 -12.83
C LEU A 74 9.37 18.67 -13.36
N GLU A 75 8.93 19.02 -14.55
CA GLU A 75 7.79 18.39 -15.22
C GLU A 75 8.20 17.17 -16.06
N SER A 76 9.49 17.03 -16.38
CA SER A 76 10.02 15.92 -17.16
C SER A 76 11.44 15.54 -16.74
N VAL A 77 11.70 14.24 -16.71
CA VAL A 77 13.02 13.68 -16.39
C VAL A 77 13.40 12.66 -17.45
N SER A 78 14.53 12.89 -18.15
CA SER A 78 15.10 11.91 -19.06
C SER A 78 15.90 10.86 -18.31
N VAL A 79 15.62 9.58 -18.57
CA VAL A 79 16.25 8.42 -17.96
C VAL A 79 16.68 7.42 -19.02
N LYS A 80 17.71 6.61 -18.74
CA LYS A 80 18.09 5.50 -19.63
C LYS A 80 17.32 4.24 -19.29
N ALA A 81 17.08 3.41 -20.29
CA ALA A 81 16.53 2.08 -20.09
C ALA A 81 17.41 1.28 -19.11
N GLY A 82 16.80 0.72 -18.07
CA GLY A 82 17.49 -0.01 -17.00
C GLY A 82 18.27 0.84 -16.00
N GLU A 83 18.20 2.17 -16.09
CA GLU A 83 18.93 3.06 -15.18
C GLU A 83 18.37 3.00 -13.76
N THR A 84 19.27 3.00 -12.76
CA THR A 84 18.91 3.21 -11.36
C THR A 84 19.21 4.64 -10.98
N ILE A 85 18.20 5.35 -10.47
CA ILE A 85 18.31 6.76 -10.07
C ILE A 85 17.97 6.89 -8.60
N ARG A 86 18.74 7.71 -7.91
CA ARG A 86 18.44 8.20 -6.56
C ARG A 86 17.74 9.54 -6.68
N PHE A 87 16.47 9.57 -6.35
CA PHE A 87 15.70 10.80 -6.22
C PHE A 87 15.84 11.31 -4.78
N VAL A 88 16.31 12.53 -4.65
CA VAL A 88 16.35 13.24 -3.38
C VAL A 88 15.21 14.25 -3.40
N VAL A 89 14.20 14.00 -2.61
CA VAL A 89 12.92 14.71 -2.65
C VAL A 89 12.84 15.69 -1.48
N GLN A 90 12.47 16.93 -1.77
CA GLN A 90 12.26 17.98 -0.78
C GLN A 90 10.85 18.54 -0.93
N ASN A 91 10.08 18.55 0.18
CA ASN A 91 8.80 19.26 0.22
C ASN A 91 9.03 20.71 0.66
N ASN A 92 8.84 21.66 -0.27
CA ASN A 92 8.95 23.11 -0.05
C ASN A 92 7.57 23.77 0.10
N GLY A 93 6.48 23.00 -0.03
CA GLY A 93 5.10 23.48 0.11
C GLY A 93 4.64 23.56 1.56
N ASP A 94 3.41 24.03 1.74
CA ASP A 94 2.72 24.15 3.03
C ASP A 94 1.82 22.93 3.33
N PHE A 95 1.64 22.04 2.34
CA PHE A 95 0.85 20.81 2.47
C PHE A 95 1.71 19.55 2.46
N VAL A 96 1.12 18.43 2.88
CA VAL A 96 1.72 17.11 2.68
C VAL A 96 1.71 16.79 1.20
N HIS A 97 2.86 16.36 0.66
CA HIS A 97 3.01 15.93 -0.73
C HIS A 97 3.65 14.56 -0.83
N GLU A 98 3.33 13.87 -1.90
CA GLU A 98 3.92 12.58 -2.24
C GLU A 98 4.77 12.72 -3.50
N PHE A 99 5.88 12.00 -3.56
CA PHE A 99 6.58 11.66 -4.80
C PHE A 99 6.45 10.15 -4.99
N ASN A 100 5.70 9.74 -5.99
CA ASN A 100 5.43 8.35 -6.31
C ASN A 100 5.72 8.08 -7.78
N VAL A 101 6.55 7.07 -8.07
CA VAL A 101 6.90 6.63 -9.42
C VAL A 101 5.99 5.49 -9.83
N GLY A 102 5.23 5.67 -10.91
CA GLY A 102 4.27 4.67 -11.34
C GLY A 102 3.77 4.90 -12.77
N THR A 103 2.74 4.17 -13.13
CA THR A 103 1.93 4.41 -14.32
C THR A 103 0.63 5.09 -13.90
N SER A 104 -0.07 5.73 -14.82
CA SER A 104 -1.38 6.34 -14.56
C SER A 104 -2.37 5.35 -13.90
N ALA A 105 -2.33 4.06 -14.28
CA ALA A 105 -3.17 3.03 -13.66
C ALA A 105 -2.79 2.74 -12.20
N MET A 106 -1.48 2.74 -11.88
CA MET A 106 -1.00 2.58 -10.51
C MET A 106 -1.43 3.78 -9.64
N HIS A 107 -1.27 5.01 -10.15
CA HIS A 107 -1.70 6.22 -9.46
C HIS A 107 -3.21 6.22 -9.19
N THR A 108 -4.03 5.85 -10.18
CA THR A 108 -5.49 5.72 -10.01
C THR A 108 -5.87 4.74 -8.88
N SER A 109 -5.17 3.61 -8.78
CA SER A 109 -5.39 2.65 -7.69
C SER A 109 -4.97 3.25 -6.34
N HIS A 110 -3.79 3.85 -6.29
CA HIS A 110 -3.21 4.40 -5.06
C HIS A 110 -4.00 5.59 -4.49
N GLN A 111 -4.62 6.42 -5.34
CA GLN A 111 -5.50 7.52 -4.91
C GLN A 111 -6.64 7.04 -3.99
N SER A 112 -7.15 5.82 -4.22
CA SER A 112 -8.18 5.24 -3.36
C SER A 112 -7.67 4.96 -1.95
N GLU A 113 -6.42 4.54 -1.82
CA GLU A 113 -5.75 4.29 -0.54
C GLU A 113 -5.45 5.60 0.18
N MET A 114 -4.99 6.62 -0.55
CA MET A 114 -4.75 7.96 -0.01
C MET A 114 -6.06 8.59 0.50
N MET A 115 -7.17 8.42 -0.21
CA MET A 115 -8.49 8.86 0.26
C MET A 115 -8.91 8.13 1.54
N MET A 116 -8.64 6.85 1.67
CA MET A 116 -8.89 6.09 2.89
C MET A 116 -8.07 6.64 4.06
N MET A 117 -6.80 6.98 3.85
CA MET A 117 -5.95 7.59 4.89
C MET A 117 -6.51 8.95 5.35
N VAL A 118 -7.07 9.76 4.45
CA VAL A 118 -7.77 11.00 4.82
C VAL A 118 -9.01 10.70 5.67
N GLN A 119 -9.84 9.76 5.26
CA GLN A 119 -11.08 9.41 5.97
C GLN A 119 -10.82 8.88 7.40
N HIS A 120 -9.71 8.20 7.61
CA HIS A 120 -9.28 7.70 8.91
C HIS A 120 -8.44 8.70 9.72
N GLY A 121 -8.24 9.91 9.20
CA GLY A 121 -7.51 10.97 9.89
C GLY A 121 -6.00 10.73 10.00
N VAL A 122 -5.47 9.80 9.21
CA VAL A 122 -4.03 9.55 9.06
C VAL A 122 -3.39 10.71 8.29
N LEU A 123 -3.93 11.00 7.11
CA LEU A 123 -3.46 12.08 6.26
C LEU A 123 -4.28 13.35 6.52
N ARG A 124 -3.59 14.41 6.89
CA ARG A 124 -4.11 15.76 7.11
C ARG A 124 -3.46 16.73 6.11
N PRO A 125 -4.01 17.91 5.90
CA PRO A 125 -3.45 18.81 4.90
C PRO A 125 -1.95 19.07 5.04
N ASN A 126 -1.43 19.23 6.26
CA ASN A 126 -0.03 19.59 6.52
C ASN A 126 0.69 18.66 7.51
N SER A 127 0.11 17.51 7.84
CA SER A 127 0.72 16.56 8.79
C SER A 127 0.23 15.14 8.57
N ILE A 128 1.03 14.17 9.03
CA ILE A 128 0.74 12.75 9.03
C ILE A 128 0.53 12.30 10.47
N ASN A 129 -0.63 11.76 10.78
CA ASN A 129 -0.95 11.27 12.11
C ASN A 129 -0.57 9.80 12.24
N MET A 130 0.62 9.52 12.79
CA MET A 130 1.15 8.17 12.95
C MET A 130 0.31 7.31 13.90
N GLU A 131 -0.27 7.90 14.96
CA GLU A 131 -1.16 7.17 15.88
C GLU A 131 -2.42 6.66 15.15
N ALA A 132 -3.02 7.49 14.30
CA ALA A 132 -4.13 7.08 13.46
C ALA A 132 -3.72 6.02 12.42
N ALA A 133 -2.50 6.10 11.87
CA ALA A 133 -1.95 5.10 10.96
C ALA A 133 -1.80 3.73 11.63
N GLU A 134 -1.25 3.70 12.84
CA GLU A 134 -1.12 2.48 13.65
C GLU A 134 -2.49 1.89 14.00
N ALA A 135 -3.46 2.72 14.39
CA ALA A 135 -4.82 2.30 14.67
C ALA A 135 -5.54 1.73 13.43
N MET A 136 -5.35 2.36 12.28
CA MET A 136 -5.87 1.88 11.00
C MET A 136 -5.23 0.54 10.62
N GLN A 137 -3.91 0.39 10.74
CA GLN A 137 -3.20 -0.86 10.51
C GLN A 137 -3.70 -1.98 11.43
N ALA A 138 -3.90 -1.70 12.71
CA ALA A 138 -4.36 -2.69 13.69
C ALA A 138 -5.81 -3.15 13.44
N SER A 139 -6.67 -2.24 12.97
CA SER A 139 -8.11 -2.52 12.78
C SER A 139 -8.47 -3.10 11.42
N MET A 140 -7.77 -2.70 10.37
CA MET A 140 -8.11 -3.00 8.98
C MET A 140 -7.06 -3.84 8.25
N GLY A 141 -5.87 -4.05 8.84
CA GLY A 141 -4.73 -4.69 8.19
C GLY A 141 -4.09 -3.82 7.11
N HIS A 142 -4.56 -2.59 6.95
CA HIS A 142 -4.04 -1.59 6.03
C HIS A 142 -3.59 -0.37 6.83
N GLY A 143 -2.45 0.17 6.49
CA GLY A 143 -1.87 1.36 7.12
C GLY A 143 -1.06 2.13 6.11
N MET A 144 -0.12 2.94 6.59
CA MET A 144 0.89 3.52 5.70
C MET A 144 1.74 2.38 5.12
N HIS A 145 1.73 2.27 3.80
CA HIS A 145 2.59 1.34 3.09
C HIS A 145 3.99 1.95 2.93
N ASP A 146 5.01 1.16 3.23
CA ASP A 146 6.39 1.51 2.91
C ASP A 146 6.68 1.01 1.49
N GLU A 147 6.13 1.72 0.51
CA GLU A 147 6.29 1.38 -0.90
C GLU A 147 7.62 1.94 -1.42
N PRO A 148 8.48 1.12 -2.02
CA PRO A 148 9.82 1.55 -2.41
C PRO A 148 9.85 2.56 -3.56
N ASN A 149 8.73 2.74 -4.27
CA ASN A 149 8.56 3.72 -5.35
C ASN A 149 7.96 5.05 -4.88
N SER A 150 7.68 5.19 -3.59
CA SER A 150 6.95 6.33 -3.05
C SER A 150 7.58 6.89 -1.79
N ILE A 151 7.38 8.18 -1.56
CA ILE A 151 7.66 8.84 -0.30
C ILE A 151 6.65 9.96 -0.06
N LEU A 152 6.05 9.96 1.13
CA LEU A 152 5.11 10.98 1.59
C LEU A 152 5.84 11.89 2.58
N LEU A 153 5.82 13.21 2.33
CA LEU A 153 6.59 14.20 3.10
C LEU A 153 5.68 15.31 3.62
N GLU A 154 5.81 15.61 4.91
CA GLU A 154 5.24 16.82 5.50
C GLU A 154 6.00 18.08 5.05
N PRO A 155 5.43 19.29 5.23
CA PRO A 155 6.10 20.55 4.94
C PRO A 155 7.52 20.62 5.50
N GLY A 156 8.48 21.01 4.67
CA GLY A 156 9.90 21.14 5.02
C GLY A 156 10.66 19.82 5.15
N GLN A 157 10.02 18.68 5.04
CA GLN A 157 10.69 17.38 5.11
C GLN A 157 11.41 17.03 3.81
N ARG A 158 12.40 16.15 3.94
CA ARG A 158 13.22 15.61 2.87
C ARG A 158 13.37 14.10 3.01
N GLY A 159 13.43 13.41 1.87
CA GLY A 159 13.67 11.97 1.84
C GLY A 159 14.17 11.50 0.49
N GLU A 160 14.16 10.18 0.27
CA GLU A 160 14.78 9.56 -0.91
C GLU A 160 13.92 8.44 -1.44
N VAL A 161 13.89 8.33 -2.77
CA VAL A 161 13.39 7.17 -3.51
C VAL A 161 14.50 6.69 -4.43
N ILE A 162 14.86 5.41 -4.39
CA ILE A 162 15.86 4.82 -5.29
C ILE A 162 15.14 3.84 -6.18
N TRP A 163 15.09 4.16 -7.48
CA TRP A 163 14.29 3.43 -8.43
C TRP A 163 15.10 2.99 -9.64
N THR A 164 14.93 1.72 -10.04
CA THR A 164 15.50 1.15 -11.26
C THR A 164 14.40 1.09 -12.33
N PHE A 165 14.56 1.88 -13.39
CA PHE A 165 13.65 1.90 -14.52
C PHE A 165 13.70 0.59 -15.29
N PRO A 166 12.62 0.20 -15.97
CA PRO A 166 12.63 -0.99 -16.82
C PRO A 166 13.56 -0.81 -18.04
N ALA A 167 14.06 -1.93 -18.57
CA ALA A 167 14.85 -1.92 -19.80
C ALA A 167 13.99 -1.62 -21.05
N SER A 168 12.69 -1.83 -20.96
CA SER A 168 11.69 -1.43 -21.95
C SER A 168 10.35 -1.24 -21.22
N SER A 169 9.54 -0.31 -21.70
CA SER A 169 8.20 -0.10 -21.20
C SER A 169 7.27 0.19 -22.36
N ASP A 170 6.16 -0.54 -22.44
CA ASP A 170 5.08 -0.29 -23.40
C ASP A 170 4.06 0.72 -22.85
N VAL A 171 4.28 1.20 -21.62
CA VAL A 171 3.44 2.16 -20.93
C VAL A 171 4.26 3.36 -20.48
N GLU A 172 3.63 4.50 -20.42
CA GLU A 172 4.24 5.72 -19.90
C GLU A 172 4.43 5.59 -18.38
N ILE A 173 5.61 5.99 -17.92
CA ILE A 173 5.94 6.06 -16.49
C ILE A 173 6.00 7.53 -16.11
N GLU A 174 5.33 7.86 -15.04
CA GLU A 174 5.23 9.21 -14.51
C GLU A 174 5.60 9.24 -13.02
N PHE A 175 5.77 10.42 -12.48
CA PHE A 175 5.81 10.65 -11.05
C PHE A 175 4.67 11.58 -10.69
N ALA A 176 4.00 11.30 -9.57
CA ALA A 176 2.81 12.04 -9.21
C ALA A 176 2.63 12.16 -7.70
N CYS A 177 1.83 13.15 -7.30
CA CYS A 177 1.31 13.28 -5.95
C CYS A 177 -0.12 12.75 -5.91
N ASN A 178 -0.34 11.66 -5.15
CA ASN A 178 -1.66 11.03 -5.04
C ASN A 178 -2.45 11.51 -3.81
N VAL A 179 -1.95 12.53 -3.11
CA VAL A 179 -2.75 13.24 -2.10
C VAL A 179 -4.03 13.73 -2.77
N PRO A 180 -5.23 13.47 -2.18
CA PRO A 180 -6.50 13.75 -2.84
C PRO A 180 -6.61 15.16 -3.40
N GLY A 181 -6.90 15.27 -4.70
CA GLY A 181 -7.03 16.51 -5.45
C GLY A 181 -5.74 17.02 -6.08
N HIS A 182 -4.54 16.51 -5.68
CA HIS A 182 -3.28 17.02 -6.20
C HIS A 182 -2.97 16.49 -7.61
N TYR A 183 -3.21 15.21 -7.85
CA TYR A 183 -3.07 14.60 -9.19
C TYR A 183 -3.98 15.30 -10.21
N GLU A 184 -5.25 15.47 -9.85
CA GLU A 184 -6.25 16.13 -10.71
C GLU A 184 -5.95 17.61 -10.96
N SER A 185 -5.22 18.26 -10.04
CA SER A 185 -4.74 19.64 -10.21
C SER A 185 -3.51 19.76 -11.10
N GLY A 186 -2.95 18.61 -11.55
CA GLY A 186 -1.80 18.55 -12.43
C GLY A 186 -0.46 18.38 -11.70
N MET A 187 -0.45 17.97 -10.42
CA MET A 187 0.80 17.67 -9.71
C MET A 187 1.36 16.32 -10.15
N LEU A 188 1.90 16.29 -11.36
CA LEU A 188 2.54 15.15 -11.99
C LEU A 188 3.66 15.59 -12.94
N GLY A 189 4.53 14.66 -13.30
CA GLY A 189 5.56 14.83 -14.30
C GLY A 189 5.90 13.48 -14.95
N HIS A 190 6.68 13.50 -16.04
CA HIS A 190 6.87 12.34 -16.90
C HIS A 190 8.32 11.89 -16.98
N PHE A 191 8.53 10.59 -17.14
CA PHE A 191 9.84 10.04 -17.46
C PHE A 191 9.96 9.75 -18.95
N SER A 192 10.98 10.34 -19.59
CA SER A 192 11.35 9.99 -20.97
C SER A 192 12.44 8.92 -20.94
N ILE A 193 12.09 7.66 -21.23
CA ILE A 193 13.03 6.53 -21.25
C ILE A 193 13.69 6.46 -22.65
N ASN A 194 15.04 6.52 -22.69
CA ASN A 194 15.86 6.53 -23.92
C ASN A 194 16.77 5.32 -24.01
#